data_5efd150a44310ab7218343d133059093
#
_entry.id   5efd150a44310ab7218343d133059093
#
_cell.length_a   1.000
_cell.length_b   1.000
_cell.length_c   1.000
_cell.angle_alpha   90.00
_cell.angle_beta   90.00
_cell.angle_gamma   90.00
#
_symmetry.space_group_name_H-M   'P 1'
#
loop_
_entity.id
_entity.type
_entity.pdbx_description
1 polymer ?
#
loop_
_entity_poly.entity_id
_entity_poly.type
_entity_poly.pdbx_seq_one_letter_code
_entity_poly.pdbx_strand_id
1 'polypeptide(L)'
;MNSKKNILVSYFSASGVTANVAKTLAETIGTDLHEIKPETPYTAADLDWNDERSRSTVEMKDKASRPAIAGTVLDMGKYDVVFVGFPIWWYVAPTIINTFLESYDFSEKTVIPFATSGGSGLGKTEENLRVSCPDSTNWKPGKLIRGRISHEEAIAWIESLELD
;
A
#
# COMPACT_ATOMS: atom_id res chain seq x y z
N MET A 1 -28.85 1.26 11.91
CA MET A 1 -27.79 2.22 12.20
C MET A 1 -26.50 1.84 11.47
N ASN A 2 -26.00 2.74 10.72
CA ASN A 2 -24.79 2.46 9.99
C ASN A 2 -23.57 2.70 10.87
N SER A 3 -22.99 1.62 11.33
CA SER A 3 -21.68 1.74 11.94
C SER A 3 -20.68 1.93 10.80
N LYS A 4 -20.31 3.17 10.54
CA LYS A 4 -19.26 3.44 9.57
C LYS A 4 -17.96 2.93 10.13
N LYS A 5 -17.27 2.11 9.35
CA LYS A 5 -15.95 1.66 9.73
C LYS A 5 -14.97 2.81 9.59
N ASN A 6 -13.98 2.85 10.48
CA ASN A 6 -12.91 3.81 10.41
C ASN A 6 -11.89 3.33 9.40
N ILE A 7 -11.62 4.15 8.40
CA ILE A 7 -10.78 3.78 7.26
C ILE A 7 -9.54 4.66 7.22
N LEU A 8 -8.41 4.05 6.94
CA LEU A 8 -7.15 4.75 6.68
C LEU A 8 -6.70 4.41 5.27
N VAL A 9 -6.29 5.41 4.51
CA VAL A 9 -5.59 5.18 3.25
C VAL A 9 -4.11 5.43 3.50
N SER A 10 -3.31 4.40 3.38
CA SER A 10 -1.86 4.49 3.53
C SER A 10 -1.20 4.18 2.20
N TYR A 11 -0.01 4.76 1.96
CA TYR A 11 0.68 4.55 0.69
C TYR A 11 2.17 4.82 0.79
N PHE A 12 2.92 4.13 -0.05
CA PHE A 12 4.31 4.45 -0.36
C PHE A 12 4.37 4.88 -1.82
N SER A 13 5.02 6.00 -2.10
CA SER A 13 5.15 6.51 -3.47
C SER A 13 6.59 6.91 -3.76
N ALA A 14 7.13 6.40 -4.85
CA ALA A 14 8.48 6.74 -5.28
C ALA A 14 8.50 7.89 -6.31
N SER A 15 7.50 7.94 -7.20
CA SER A 15 7.47 8.90 -8.30
C SER A 15 6.28 9.87 -8.25
N GLY A 16 5.42 9.74 -7.24
CA GLY A 16 4.23 10.60 -7.11
C GLY A 16 2.96 10.01 -7.68
N VAL A 17 3.03 8.96 -8.48
CA VAL A 17 1.85 8.34 -9.09
C VAL A 17 0.96 7.72 -8.02
N THR A 18 1.53 6.89 -7.15
CA THR A 18 0.78 6.27 -6.07
C THR A 18 0.21 7.32 -5.12
N ALA A 19 0.98 8.37 -4.84
CA ALA A 19 0.53 9.46 -3.98
C ALA A 19 -0.75 10.11 -4.52
N ASN A 20 -0.80 10.38 -5.82
CA ASN A 20 -1.97 11.00 -6.44
C ASN A 20 -3.20 10.10 -6.36
N VAL A 21 -3.03 8.80 -6.60
CA VAL A 21 -4.12 7.82 -6.48
C VAL A 21 -4.62 7.76 -5.04
N ALA A 22 -3.70 7.70 -4.07
CA ALA A 22 -4.06 7.63 -2.66
C ALA A 22 -4.83 8.87 -2.21
N LYS A 23 -4.43 10.05 -2.66
CA LYS A 23 -5.14 11.30 -2.35
C LYS A 23 -6.57 11.28 -2.90
N THR A 24 -6.74 10.89 -4.16
CA THR A 24 -8.06 10.79 -4.77
C THR A 24 -8.94 9.82 -4.01
N LEU A 25 -8.38 8.68 -3.63
CA LEU A 25 -9.12 7.66 -2.88
C LEU A 25 -9.55 8.19 -1.51
N ALA A 26 -8.63 8.80 -0.76
CA ALA A 26 -8.92 9.34 0.56
C ALA A 26 -9.97 10.46 0.50
N GLU A 27 -9.87 11.35 -0.48
CA GLU A 27 -10.85 12.43 -0.68
C GLU A 27 -12.23 11.87 -1.02
N THR A 28 -12.28 10.84 -1.86
CA THR A 28 -13.53 10.22 -2.28
C THR A 28 -14.24 9.54 -1.11
N ILE A 29 -13.47 8.83 -0.26
CA ILE A 29 -14.02 8.18 0.92
C ILE A 29 -14.31 9.18 2.04
N GLY A 30 -13.56 10.27 2.10
CA GLY A 30 -13.63 11.23 3.19
C GLY A 30 -12.91 10.72 4.43
N THR A 31 -11.71 10.17 4.27
CA THR A 31 -10.98 9.53 5.35
C THR A 31 -9.55 10.05 5.45
N ASP A 32 -8.84 9.57 6.46
CA ASP A 32 -7.46 9.96 6.73
C ASP A 32 -6.49 9.36 5.71
N LEU A 33 -5.42 10.08 5.46
CA LEU A 33 -4.37 9.70 4.53
C LEU A 33 -3.04 9.66 5.28
N HIS A 34 -2.27 8.60 5.09
CA HIS A 34 -0.95 8.45 5.72
C HIS A 34 0.09 8.05 4.69
N GLU A 35 1.15 8.83 4.60
CA GLU A 35 2.29 8.48 3.74
C GLU A 35 3.27 7.58 4.49
N ILE A 36 3.59 6.44 3.89
CA ILE A 36 4.64 5.54 4.38
C ILE A 36 5.96 6.11 3.87
N LYS A 37 6.66 6.85 4.72
CA LYS A 37 7.92 7.50 4.33
C LYS A 37 9.11 6.64 4.68
N PRO A 38 9.98 6.31 3.70
CA PRO A 38 11.24 5.65 4.06
C PRO A 38 12.08 6.59 4.92
N GLU A 39 12.74 6.05 5.91
CA GLU A 39 13.64 6.84 6.77
C GLU A 39 14.72 7.52 5.94
N THR A 40 15.24 6.80 4.93
CA THR A 40 16.13 7.36 3.93
C THR A 40 15.38 7.42 2.61
N PRO A 41 15.06 8.64 2.11
CA PRO A 41 14.32 8.75 0.85
C PRO A 41 15.06 8.11 -0.32
N TYR A 42 14.30 7.61 -1.29
CA TYR A 42 14.87 7.02 -2.50
C TYR A 42 15.26 8.12 -3.47
N THR A 43 16.50 8.05 -3.97
CA THR A 43 16.98 8.95 -5.01
C THR A 43 16.69 8.34 -6.38
N ALA A 44 16.92 9.12 -7.45
CA ALA A 44 16.78 8.58 -8.81
C ALA A 44 17.73 7.39 -9.03
N ALA A 45 18.95 7.46 -8.50
CA ALA A 45 19.89 6.36 -8.60
C ALA A 45 19.41 5.13 -7.83
N ASP A 46 18.78 5.33 -6.67
CA ASP A 46 18.22 4.23 -5.87
C ASP A 46 17.10 3.51 -6.62
N LEU A 47 16.39 4.20 -7.49
CA LEU A 47 15.24 3.67 -8.23
C LEU A 47 15.60 3.09 -9.59
N ASP A 48 16.86 3.12 -9.97
CA ASP A 48 17.32 2.63 -11.28
C ASP A 48 17.24 1.09 -11.33
N TRP A 49 16.14 0.59 -11.84
CA TRP A 49 15.88 -0.85 -11.91
C TRP A 49 16.78 -1.59 -12.93
N ASN A 50 17.49 -0.83 -13.78
CA ASN A 50 18.48 -1.42 -14.70
C ASN A 50 19.83 -1.64 -14.02
N ASP A 51 20.07 -1.02 -12.87
CA ASP A 51 21.32 -1.15 -12.14
C ASP A 51 21.16 -2.21 -11.06
N GLU A 52 21.89 -3.31 -11.19
CA GLU A 52 21.85 -4.42 -10.24
C GLU A 52 22.29 -4.02 -8.82
N ARG A 53 23.00 -2.91 -8.70
CA ARG A 53 23.52 -2.40 -7.43
C ARG A 53 22.64 -1.30 -6.83
N SER A 54 21.58 -0.87 -7.53
CA SER A 54 20.71 0.15 -7.00
C SER A 54 19.99 -0.35 -5.75
N ARG A 55 19.63 0.57 -4.88
CA ARG A 55 18.97 0.25 -3.63
C ARG A 55 17.71 -0.58 -3.83
N SER A 56 16.85 -0.15 -4.76
CA SER A 56 15.60 -0.86 -5.02
C SER A 56 15.85 -2.28 -5.52
N THR A 57 16.83 -2.47 -6.42
CA THR A 57 17.15 -3.79 -6.92
C THR A 57 17.65 -4.71 -5.81
N VAL A 58 18.56 -4.21 -4.96
CA VAL A 58 19.11 -4.97 -3.83
C VAL A 58 17.99 -5.36 -2.86
N GLU A 59 17.13 -4.41 -2.52
CA GLU A 59 16.00 -4.67 -1.61
C GLU A 59 15.04 -5.71 -2.17
N MET A 60 14.74 -5.63 -3.46
CA MET A 60 13.76 -6.55 -4.06
C MET A 60 14.29 -7.95 -4.29
N LYS A 61 15.60 -8.11 -4.37
CA LYS A 61 16.23 -9.44 -4.45
C LYS A 61 16.24 -10.15 -3.11
N ASP A 62 16.11 -9.41 -2.02
CA ASP A 62 16.09 -9.96 -0.66
C ASP A 62 14.69 -9.81 -0.08
N LYS A 63 13.94 -10.90 -0.07
CA LYS A 63 12.56 -10.91 0.47
C LYS A 63 12.52 -10.58 1.96
N ALA A 64 13.61 -10.74 2.68
CA ALA A 64 13.70 -10.39 4.09
C ALA A 64 14.08 -8.93 4.32
N SER A 65 14.32 -8.16 3.25
CA SER A 65 14.63 -6.74 3.35
C SER A 65 13.49 -5.99 4.03
N ARG A 66 13.82 -5.13 4.99
CA ARG A 66 12.84 -4.33 5.72
C ARG A 66 13.34 -2.89 5.84
N PRO A 67 13.19 -2.08 4.77
CA PRO A 67 13.59 -0.68 4.84
C PRO A 67 12.90 0.03 5.99
N ALA A 68 13.65 0.83 6.74
CA ALA A 68 13.12 1.55 7.88
C ALA A 68 12.16 2.66 7.45
N ILE A 69 11.13 2.89 8.25
CA ILE A 69 10.09 3.89 8.00
C ILE A 69 10.23 5.05 9.00
N ALA A 70 10.14 6.28 8.50
CA ALA A 70 10.11 7.47 9.33
C ALA A 70 8.67 7.74 9.78
N GLY A 71 8.49 8.03 11.07
CA GLY A 71 7.17 8.34 11.61
C GLY A 71 6.31 7.11 11.84
N THR A 72 5.15 7.34 12.43
CA THR A 72 4.20 6.27 12.77
C THR A 72 2.78 6.74 12.52
N VAL A 73 1.86 5.77 12.35
CA VAL A 73 0.44 6.06 12.35
C VAL A 73 0.01 6.19 13.81
N LEU A 74 -0.52 7.35 14.16
CA LEU A 74 -1.05 7.55 15.51
C LEU A 74 -2.35 6.77 15.64
N ASP A 75 -2.41 5.96 16.70
CA ASP A 75 -3.64 5.25 17.05
C ASP A 75 -4.15 4.33 15.93
N MET A 76 -3.28 3.48 15.40
CA MET A 76 -3.64 2.50 14.37
C MET A 76 -4.83 1.63 14.82
N GLY A 77 -4.96 1.39 16.12
CA GLY A 77 -6.02 0.56 16.67
C GLY A 77 -7.44 1.06 16.37
N LYS A 78 -7.62 2.35 16.12
CA LYS A 78 -8.95 2.89 15.82
C LYS A 78 -9.44 2.57 14.41
N TYR A 79 -8.55 2.16 13.50
CA TYR A 79 -8.93 1.87 12.11
C TYR A 79 -9.35 0.42 11.97
N ASP A 80 -10.49 0.21 11.30
CA ASP A 80 -11.01 -1.12 10.99
C ASP A 80 -10.56 -1.60 9.62
N VAL A 81 -10.37 -0.65 8.70
CA VAL A 81 -10.02 -0.91 7.31
C VAL A 81 -8.81 -0.07 6.93
N VAL A 82 -7.79 -0.69 6.37
CA VAL A 82 -6.58 0.01 5.94
C VAL A 82 -6.31 -0.31 4.48
N PHE A 83 -6.38 0.72 3.64
CA PHE A 83 -5.92 0.61 2.26
C PHE A 83 -4.42 0.80 2.26
N VAL A 84 -3.72 -0.01 1.49
CA VAL A 84 -2.26 0.08 1.38
C VAL A 84 -1.89 0.18 -0.08
N GLY A 85 -1.35 1.33 -0.47
CA GLY A 85 -1.00 1.61 -1.85
C GLY A 85 0.50 1.63 -2.09
N PHE A 86 0.92 1.19 -3.28
CA PHE A 86 2.34 1.10 -3.62
C PHE A 86 2.55 0.94 -5.13
N PRO A 87 3.73 1.30 -5.64
CA PRO A 87 4.07 0.97 -7.02
C PRO A 87 4.49 -0.50 -7.11
N ILE A 88 4.24 -1.13 -8.26
CA ILE A 88 4.72 -2.49 -8.49
C ILE A 88 6.20 -2.46 -8.84
N TRP A 89 7.01 -3.17 -8.09
CA TRP A 89 8.43 -3.38 -8.35
C TRP A 89 8.66 -4.89 -8.57
N TRP A 90 9.13 -5.25 -9.76
CA TRP A 90 9.38 -6.65 -10.10
C TRP A 90 8.18 -7.56 -9.77
N TYR A 91 6.98 -7.12 -10.19
CA TYR A 91 5.71 -7.86 -10.08
C TYR A 91 5.19 -8.06 -8.65
N VAL A 92 5.77 -7.38 -7.66
CA VAL A 92 5.31 -7.45 -6.26
C VAL A 92 5.40 -6.06 -5.61
N ALA A 93 4.94 -5.97 -4.36
CA ALA A 93 5.06 -4.73 -3.59
C ALA A 93 6.50 -4.53 -3.13
N PRO A 94 6.96 -3.27 -3.02
CA PRO A 94 8.24 -2.98 -2.38
C PRO A 94 8.25 -3.50 -0.94
N THR A 95 9.42 -3.97 -0.48
CA THR A 95 9.52 -4.58 0.85
C THR A 95 9.26 -3.60 2.00
N ILE A 96 9.28 -2.29 1.75
CA ILE A 96 8.89 -1.31 2.76
C ILE A 96 7.42 -1.50 3.18
N ILE A 97 6.58 -2.06 2.31
CA ILE A 97 5.20 -2.38 2.65
C ILE A 97 5.16 -3.50 3.69
N ASN A 98 6.04 -4.49 3.57
CA ASN A 98 6.17 -5.52 4.60
C ASN A 98 6.59 -4.90 5.94
N THR A 99 7.53 -3.94 5.91
CA THR A 99 7.92 -3.19 7.11
C THR A 99 6.71 -2.53 7.75
N PHE A 100 5.88 -1.86 6.94
CA PHE A 100 4.68 -1.19 7.43
C PHE A 100 3.70 -2.16 8.08
N LEU A 101 3.42 -3.27 7.40
CA LEU A 101 2.47 -4.27 7.90
C LEU A 101 2.97 -4.95 9.18
N GLU A 102 4.28 -5.10 9.33
CA GLU A 102 4.87 -5.70 10.53
C GLU A 102 5.03 -4.71 11.68
N SER A 103 4.86 -3.42 11.42
CA SER A 103 5.01 -2.37 12.44
C SER A 103 3.78 -2.19 13.32
N TYR A 104 2.65 -2.75 12.94
CA TYR A 104 1.38 -2.60 13.65
C TYR A 104 0.66 -3.94 13.73
N ASP A 105 -0.31 -4.04 14.65
CA ASP A 105 -1.15 -5.23 14.78
C ASP A 105 -2.36 -5.12 13.86
N PHE A 106 -2.37 -5.91 12.80
CA PHE A 106 -3.47 -5.96 11.84
C PHE A 106 -4.47 -7.10 12.12
N SER A 107 -4.41 -7.69 13.31
CA SER A 107 -5.38 -8.73 13.72
C SER A 107 -6.80 -8.23 13.54
N GLU A 108 -7.63 -9.00 12.85
CA GLU A 108 -9.05 -8.73 12.64
C GLU A 108 -9.36 -7.46 11.85
N LYS A 109 -8.33 -6.76 11.36
CA LYS A 109 -8.51 -5.61 10.47
C LYS A 109 -8.66 -6.08 9.02
N THR A 110 -9.33 -5.27 8.22
CA THR A 110 -9.41 -5.50 6.78
C THR A 110 -8.30 -4.72 6.09
N VAL A 111 -7.51 -5.40 5.26
CA VAL A 111 -6.45 -4.77 4.47
C VAL A 111 -6.79 -4.89 2.99
N ILE A 112 -6.71 -3.77 2.29
CA ILE A 112 -7.05 -3.69 0.87
C ILE A 112 -5.88 -3.09 0.12
N PRO A 113 -5.10 -3.91 -0.60
CA PRO A 113 -3.98 -3.39 -1.36
C PRO A 113 -4.44 -2.72 -2.65
N PHE A 114 -3.77 -1.66 -3.05
CA PHE A 114 -3.90 -1.13 -4.40
C PHE A 114 -2.50 -0.79 -4.92
N ALA A 115 -2.30 -1.06 -6.19
CA ALA A 115 -0.99 -0.90 -6.79
C ALA A 115 -1.06 -0.04 -8.02
N THR A 116 -0.03 0.77 -8.23
CA THR A 116 0.11 1.53 -9.46
C THR A 116 1.18 0.89 -10.33
N SER A 117 0.90 0.79 -11.63
CA SER A 117 1.81 0.15 -12.56
C SER A 117 1.60 0.71 -13.95
N GLY A 118 2.68 0.76 -14.74
CA GLY A 118 2.62 1.10 -16.15
C GLY A 118 2.23 -0.06 -17.05
N GLY A 119 2.40 -1.29 -16.58
CA GLY A 119 2.15 -2.46 -17.40
C GLY A 119 2.12 -3.79 -16.68
N SER A 120 2.79 -3.90 -15.54
CA SER A 120 2.82 -5.15 -14.77
C SER A 120 1.51 -5.37 -14.04
N GLY A 121 1.10 -6.63 -13.87
CA GLY A 121 -0.04 -7.00 -13.05
C GLY A 121 0.34 -7.11 -11.57
N LEU A 122 -0.62 -7.50 -10.73
CA LEU A 122 -0.39 -7.68 -9.30
C LEU A 122 0.50 -8.89 -8.97
N GLY A 123 0.55 -9.88 -9.85
CA GLY A 123 1.40 -11.05 -9.63
C GLY A 123 1.12 -11.73 -8.31
N LYS A 124 2.18 -12.01 -7.54
CA LYS A 124 2.10 -12.65 -6.23
C LYS A 124 2.10 -11.65 -5.08
N THR A 125 1.74 -10.41 -5.34
CA THR A 125 1.80 -9.33 -4.35
C THR A 125 1.05 -9.69 -3.07
N GLU A 126 -0.20 -10.14 -3.17
CA GLU A 126 -1.00 -10.46 -2.00
C GLU A 126 -0.37 -11.56 -1.16
N GLU A 127 0.11 -12.63 -1.79
CA GLU A 127 0.79 -13.71 -1.09
C GLU A 127 2.00 -13.20 -0.30
N ASN A 128 2.79 -12.33 -0.92
CA ASN A 128 3.99 -11.78 -0.30
C ASN A 128 3.66 -10.86 0.87
N LEU A 129 2.52 -10.18 0.83
CA LEU A 129 2.10 -9.28 1.91
C LEU A 129 1.44 -10.01 3.06
N ARG A 130 0.72 -11.09 2.79
CA ARG A 130 0.03 -11.87 3.83
C ARG A 130 0.98 -12.41 4.89
N VAL A 131 2.21 -12.73 4.51
CA VAL A 131 3.20 -13.28 5.47
C VAL A 131 3.57 -12.26 6.55
N SER A 132 3.31 -10.98 6.32
CA SER A 132 3.62 -9.91 7.26
C SER A 132 2.48 -9.59 8.22
N CYS A 133 1.35 -10.27 8.11
CA CYS A 133 0.17 -10.04 8.94
C CYS A 133 -0.29 -11.33 9.62
N PRO A 134 -1.02 -11.21 10.74
CA PRO A 134 -1.62 -12.39 11.40
C PRO A 134 -2.67 -13.07 10.49
N ASP A 135 -2.94 -14.34 10.76
CA ASP A 135 -3.94 -15.10 9.99
C ASP A 135 -5.34 -14.49 10.11
N SER A 136 -5.61 -13.78 11.19
CA SER A 136 -6.91 -13.14 11.41
C SER A 136 -7.14 -11.87 10.61
N THR A 137 -6.12 -11.39 9.89
CA THR A 137 -6.27 -10.23 9.00
C THR A 137 -7.17 -10.61 7.82
N ASN A 138 -8.18 -9.78 7.58
CA ASN A 138 -9.11 -10.00 6.48
C ASN A 138 -8.61 -9.25 5.23
N TRP A 139 -8.30 -9.97 4.17
CA TRP A 139 -7.80 -9.39 2.93
C TRP A 139 -8.93 -9.28 1.92
N LYS A 140 -9.11 -8.08 1.36
CA LYS A 140 -10.01 -7.87 0.21
C LYS A 140 -9.18 -7.89 -1.07
N PRO A 141 -9.79 -8.21 -2.21
CA PRO A 141 -9.07 -8.23 -3.48
C PRO A 141 -8.43 -6.87 -3.77
N GLY A 142 -7.15 -6.88 -4.16
CA GLY A 142 -6.45 -5.68 -4.53
C GLY A 142 -6.85 -5.17 -5.90
N LYS A 143 -6.53 -3.91 -6.15
CA LYS A 143 -6.80 -3.27 -7.44
C LYS A 143 -5.51 -2.75 -8.06
N LEU A 144 -5.33 -3.05 -9.34
CA LEU A 144 -4.25 -2.48 -10.13
C LEU A 144 -4.76 -1.20 -10.79
N ILE A 145 -4.03 -0.12 -10.63
CA ILE A 145 -4.41 1.19 -11.17
C ILE A 145 -3.32 1.66 -12.10
N ARG A 146 -3.68 2.00 -13.33
CA ARG A 146 -2.73 2.45 -14.35
C ARG A 146 -2.75 3.97 -14.45
N GLY A 147 -1.82 4.61 -13.76
CA GLY A 147 -1.61 6.04 -13.81
C GLY A 147 -2.47 6.84 -12.86
N ARG A 148 -3.77 6.79 -12.97
CA ARG A 148 -4.67 7.56 -12.11
C ARG A 148 -6.03 6.91 -11.99
N ILE A 149 -6.79 7.37 -11.01
CA ILE A 149 -8.16 6.92 -10.79
C ILE A 149 -9.06 8.16 -10.68
N SER A 150 -10.23 8.11 -11.29
CA SER A 150 -11.21 9.17 -11.15
C SER A 150 -12.03 8.96 -9.88
N HIS A 151 -12.75 10.00 -9.43
CA HIS A 151 -13.65 9.87 -8.29
C HIS A 151 -14.73 8.81 -8.57
N GLU A 152 -15.25 8.78 -9.77
CA GLU A 152 -16.27 7.80 -10.17
C GLU A 152 -15.75 6.37 -10.09
N GLU A 153 -14.54 6.14 -10.60
CA GLU A 153 -13.90 4.83 -10.52
C GLU A 153 -13.62 4.44 -9.07
N ALA A 154 -13.18 5.39 -8.25
CA ALA A 154 -12.91 5.15 -6.83
C ALA A 154 -14.20 4.77 -6.10
N ILE A 155 -15.30 5.49 -6.34
CA ILE A 155 -16.60 5.18 -5.74
C ILE A 155 -17.05 3.78 -6.13
N ALA A 156 -16.97 3.44 -7.42
CA ALA A 156 -17.37 2.13 -7.92
C ALA A 156 -16.56 1.01 -7.26
N TRP A 157 -15.25 1.20 -7.13
CA TRP A 157 -14.40 0.22 -6.49
C TRP A 157 -14.75 0.03 -5.02
N ILE A 158 -14.91 1.15 -4.29
CA ILE A 158 -15.22 1.10 -2.87
C ILE A 158 -16.56 0.40 -2.63
N GLU A 159 -17.56 0.70 -3.45
CA GLU A 159 -18.86 0.02 -3.34
C GLU A 159 -18.74 -1.49 -3.59
N SER A 160 -17.89 -1.88 -4.53
CA SER A 160 -17.65 -3.30 -4.84
C SER A 160 -17.01 -4.08 -3.71
N LEU A 161 -16.34 -3.38 -2.79
CA LEU A 161 -15.63 -4.02 -1.67
C LEU A 161 -16.56 -4.39 -0.51
N GLU A 162 -17.75 -3.85 -0.48
CA GLU A 162 -18.76 -4.16 0.56
C GLU A 162 -18.19 -4.05 1.98
N LEU A 163 -17.71 -2.84 2.32
CA LEU A 163 -17.01 -2.60 3.58
C LEU A 163 -17.91 -2.43 4.80
N ASP A 164 -19.20 -2.41 4.63
CA ASP A 164 -20.16 -2.22 5.72
C ASP A 164 -20.41 -3.49 6.53
#